data_8b03fba202eeda8f89bdf968232da0e4
#
_entry.id   8b03fba202eeda8f89bdf968232da0e4
#
_cell.length_a   1.000
_cell.length_b   1.000
_cell.length_c   1.000
_cell.angle_alpha   90.00
_cell.angle_beta   90.00
_cell.angle_gamma   90.00
#
_symmetry.space_group_name_H-M   'P 1'
#
loop_
_entity.id
_entity.type
_entity.pdbx_description
1 polymer ?
#
loop_
_entity_poly.entity_id
_entity_poly.type
_entity_poly.pdbx_seq_one_letter_code
_entity_poly.pdbx_strand_id
1 'polypeptide(L)'
;MATINYKIIKDFFSKEELNVLQKYCYNRIDFNKDYQVDPQSFSPAWYNDPLMIALLDTKLPVVEKNSNLKLFPTYAYWRYYVFGAYLKQHTDRSSCEISVTVCIKKYDNWPLIIEKQIIELKEGEALLYEGYDQKHGRPGIYKGNGMAQLFLHYVNQNGPYKKHAYDQISKNK
;
A
#
# COMPACT_ATOMS: atom_id res chain seq x y z
N MET A 1 3.46 7.34 -23.08
CA MET A 1 2.49 6.86 -22.07
C MET A 1 2.22 8.03 -21.12
N ALA A 2 0.99 8.24 -20.69
CA ALA A 2 0.69 9.29 -19.73
C ALA A 2 1.28 8.85 -18.37
N THR A 3 2.26 9.59 -17.89
CA THR A 3 2.86 9.38 -16.57
C THR A 3 1.87 9.86 -15.51
N ILE A 4 1.52 9.01 -14.57
CA ILE A 4 0.70 9.41 -13.44
C ILE A 4 1.62 10.19 -12.50
N ASN A 5 1.47 11.51 -12.44
CA ASN A 5 1.96 12.23 -11.28
C ASN A 5 1.25 11.68 -10.05
N TYR A 6 1.96 11.43 -8.95
CA TYR A 6 1.35 10.95 -7.71
C TYR A 6 0.12 11.79 -7.33
N LYS A 7 -0.88 11.15 -6.74
CA LYS A 7 -2.15 11.78 -6.37
C LYS A 7 -2.58 11.33 -4.98
N ILE A 8 -2.89 12.30 -4.11
CA ILE A 8 -3.52 12.00 -2.83
C ILE A 8 -5.03 11.85 -3.05
N ILE A 9 -5.57 10.71 -2.66
CA ILE A 9 -7.01 10.44 -2.65
C ILE A 9 -7.48 10.59 -1.22
N LYS A 10 -8.20 11.68 -0.95
CA LYS A 10 -8.85 11.90 0.33
C LYS A 10 -10.05 10.97 0.46
N ASP A 11 -10.42 10.63 1.69
CA ASP A 11 -11.57 9.76 1.98
C ASP A 11 -11.57 8.46 1.15
N PHE A 12 -10.38 7.87 0.97
CA PHE A 12 -10.24 6.58 0.27
C PHE A 12 -11.03 5.47 0.97
N PHE A 13 -11.11 5.54 2.29
CA PHE A 13 -12.02 4.76 3.12
C PHE A 13 -13.06 5.67 3.79
N SER A 14 -14.30 5.19 3.92
CA SER A 14 -15.28 5.81 4.80
C SER A 14 -14.82 5.70 6.26
N LYS A 15 -15.44 6.46 7.16
CA LYS A 15 -15.11 6.38 8.59
C LYS A 15 -15.38 4.99 9.16
N GLU A 16 -16.44 4.34 8.70
CA GLU A 16 -16.84 2.99 9.11
C GLU A 16 -15.84 1.95 8.60
N GLU A 17 -15.48 2.01 7.31
CA GLU A 17 -14.44 1.14 6.72
C GLU A 17 -13.12 1.28 7.47
N LEU A 18 -12.68 2.52 7.71
CA LEU A 18 -11.44 2.79 8.40
C LEU A 18 -11.44 2.26 9.83
N ASN A 19 -12.54 2.45 10.57
CA ASN A 19 -12.67 1.93 11.93
C ASN A 19 -12.59 0.39 11.97
N VAL A 20 -13.25 -0.28 11.03
CA VAL A 20 -13.16 -1.75 10.91
C VAL A 20 -11.73 -2.20 10.61
N LEU A 21 -11.07 -1.53 9.65
CA LEU A 21 -9.68 -1.82 9.29
C LEU A 21 -8.70 -1.62 10.44
N GLN A 22 -8.85 -0.53 11.18
CA GLN A 22 -7.99 -0.24 12.34
C GLN A 22 -8.12 -1.34 13.40
N LYS A 23 -9.36 -1.75 13.72
CA LYS A 23 -9.62 -2.85 14.66
C LYS A 23 -9.11 -4.19 14.14
N TYR A 24 -9.30 -4.46 12.86
CA TYR A 24 -8.77 -5.67 12.23
C TYR A 24 -7.25 -5.76 12.33
N CYS A 25 -6.54 -4.72 11.91
CA CYS A 25 -5.07 -4.68 11.99
C CYS A 25 -4.58 -4.81 13.43
N TYR A 26 -5.23 -4.12 14.38
CA TYR A 26 -4.91 -4.23 15.79
C TYR A 26 -5.04 -5.66 16.31
N ASN A 27 -6.16 -6.32 16.03
CA ASN A 27 -6.39 -7.71 16.44
C ASN A 27 -5.36 -8.66 15.80
N ARG A 28 -4.98 -8.44 14.54
CA ARG A 28 -3.95 -9.24 13.86
C ARG A 28 -2.58 -9.10 14.51
N ILE A 29 -2.21 -7.90 14.95
CA ILE A 29 -0.94 -7.64 15.63
C ILE A 29 -0.92 -8.32 17.01
N ASP A 30 -2.01 -8.21 17.76
CA ASP A 30 -2.06 -8.69 19.15
C ASP A 30 -2.27 -10.20 19.27
N PHE A 31 -3.18 -10.76 18.44
CA PHE A 31 -3.67 -12.13 18.61
C PHE A 31 -3.15 -13.11 17.56
N ASN A 32 -2.80 -12.64 16.37
CA ASN A 32 -2.35 -13.48 15.26
C ASN A 32 -0.94 -13.08 14.79
N LYS A 33 0.04 -13.75 15.33
CA LYS A 33 1.46 -13.50 15.01
C LYS A 33 1.94 -14.29 13.79
N ASP A 34 1.08 -14.54 12.82
CA ASP A 34 1.38 -15.23 11.55
C ASP A 34 1.98 -14.30 10.48
N TYR A 35 2.62 -13.23 10.91
CA TYR A 35 3.28 -12.28 10.03
C TYR A 35 4.65 -12.79 9.55
N GLN A 36 5.08 -12.24 8.43
CA GLN A 36 6.47 -12.31 8.00
C GLN A 36 7.19 -11.02 8.41
N VAL A 37 8.45 -11.12 8.77
CA VAL A 37 9.27 -9.90 8.95
C VAL A 37 9.74 -9.45 7.58
N ASP A 38 9.29 -8.28 7.18
CA ASP A 38 9.68 -7.70 5.91
C ASP A 38 11.16 -7.30 5.93
N PRO A 39 11.99 -7.85 5.03
CA PRO A 39 13.43 -7.59 5.03
C PRO A 39 13.81 -6.15 4.67
N GLN A 40 12.92 -5.39 4.02
CA GLN A 40 13.17 -4.00 3.66
C GLN A 40 13.00 -3.04 4.84
N SER A 41 12.07 -3.34 5.75
CA SER A 41 11.70 -2.44 6.84
C SER A 41 11.89 -3.01 8.22
N PHE A 42 12.20 -4.31 8.33
CA PHE A 42 12.27 -5.08 9.59
C PHE A 42 10.98 -4.98 10.43
N SER A 43 9.85 -4.92 9.73
CA SER A 43 8.53 -4.75 10.33
C SER A 43 7.62 -5.93 10.01
N PRO A 44 6.68 -6.27 10.91
CA PRO A 44 5.64 -7.24 10.62
C PRO A 44 4.86 -6.90 9.35
N ALA A 45 4.67 -7.87 8.48
CA ALA A 45 3.92 -7.72 7.23
C ALA A 45 3.08 -8.97 6.93
N TRP A 46 1.90 -8.75 6.35
CA TRP A 46 0.97 -9.79 5.93
C TRP A 46 0.68 -9.66 4.44
N TYR A 47 1.09 -10.66 3.68
CA TYR A 47 0.85 -10.73 2.25
C TYR A 47 -0.46 -11.46 1.96
N ASN A 48 -1.25 -10.92 1.03
CA ASN A 48 -2.51 -11.50 0.57
C ASN A 48 -3.47 -11.85 1.72
N ASP A 49 -3.47 -11.01 2.76
CA ASP A 49 -4.45 -11.08 3.81
C ASP A 49 -5.87 -11.02 3.20
N PRO A 50 -6.81 -11.92 3.56
CA PRO A 50 -8.12 -12.02 2.90
C PRO A 50 -8.91 -10.71 2.87
N LEU A 51 -8.86 -9.93 3.95
CA LEU A 51 -9.53 -8.63 3.98
C LEU A 51 -8.86 -7.63 3.01
N MET A 52 -7.53 -7.64 2.92
CA MET A 52 -6.81 -6.73 2.03
C MET A 52 -6.99 -7.10 0.55
N ILE A 53 -7.17 -8.39 0.24
CA ILE A 53 -7.55 -8.85 -1.11
C ILE A 53 -8.97 -8.38 -1.45
N ALA A 54 -9.93 -8.47 -0.53
CA ALA A 54 -11.27 -7.94 -0.76
C ALA A 54 -11.25 -6.43 -1.02
N LEU A 55 -10.39 -5.69 -0.32
CA LEU A 55 -10.19 -4.26 -0.56
C LEU A 55 -9.51 -3.97 -1.91
N LEU A 56 -8.56 -4.80 -2.33
CA LEU A 56 -7.91 -4.69 -3.64
C LEU A 56 -8.96 -4.70 -4.77
N ASP A 57 -9.94 -5.59 -4.67
CA ASP A 57 -11.02 -5.71 -5.65
C ASP A 57 -12.07 -4.60 -5.50
N THR A 58 -12.54 -4.34 -4.29
CA THR A 58 -13.63 -3.37 -4.06
C THR A 58 -13.20 -1.92 -4.28
N LYS A 59 -11.93 -1.60 -4.11
CA LYS A 59 -11.39 -0.25 -4.37
C LYS A 59 -10.89 -0.05 -5.80
N LEU A 60 -10.85 -1.09 -6.63
CA LEU A 60 -10.44 -1.00 -8.03
C LEU A 60 -11.14 0.13 -8.80
N PRO A 61 -12.50 0.32 -8.74
CA PRO A 61 -13.14 1.41 -9.46
C PRO A 61 -12.67 2.81 -9.02
N VAL A 62 -12.35 2.98 -7.74
CA VAL A 62 -11.82 4.25 -7.22
C VAL A 62 -10.43 4.51 -7.77
N VAL A 63 -9.58 3.48 -7.83
CA VAL A 63 -8.22 3.58 -8.37
C VAL A 63 -8.25 3.84 -9.87
N GLU A 64 -9.08 3.14 -10.64
CA GLU A 64 -9.28 3.37 -12.08
C GLU A 64 -9.72 4.81 -12.36
N LYS A 65 -10.71 5.32 -11.62
CA LYS A 65 -11.18 6.71 -11.75
C LYS A 65 -10.07 7.73 -11.49
N ASN A 66 -9.19 7.47 -10.54
CA ASN A 66 -8.13 8.41 -10.15
C ASN A 66 -6.87 8.30 -11.03
N SER A 67 -6.59 7.14 -11.58
CA SER A 67 -5.49 6.89 -12.53
C SER A 67 -5.87 7.19 -13.98
N ASN A 68 -7.16 7.21 -14.29
CA ASN A 68 -7.68 7.25 -15.67
C ASN A 68 -7.21 6.05 -16.52
N LEU A 69 -7.01 4.90 -15.88
CA LEU A 69 -6.59 3.65 -16.52
C LEU A 69 -7.61 2.54 -16.25
N LYS A 70 -7.61 1.52 -17.10
CA LYS A 70 -8.23 0.23 -16.83
C LYS A 70 -7.18 -0.71 -16.26
N LEU A 71 -7.47 -1.29 -15.09
CA LEU A 71 -6.48 -1.98 -14.27
C LEU A 71 -6.87 -3.43 -13.99
N PHE A 72 -5.86 -4.29 -13.89
CA PHE A 72 -5.97 -5.60 -13.25
C PHE A 72 -5.33 -5.56 -11.86
N PRO A 73 -5.96 -6.12 -10.83
CA PRO A 73 -5.33 -6.29 -9.53
C PRO A 73 -4.16 -7.30 -9.63
N THR A 74 -3.12 -7.08 -8.84
CA THR A 74 -2.00 -8.01 -8.74
C THR A 74 -1.94 -8.66 -7.38
N TYR A 75 -1.71 -7.91 -6.32
CA TYR A 75 -1.70 -8.40 -4.95
C TYR A 75 -1.89 -7.24 -3.96
N ALA A 76 -2.18 -7.60 -2.71
CA ALA A 76 -2.25 -6.66 -1.60
C ALA A 76 -1.36 -7.15 -0.45
N TYR A 77 -0.82 -6.23 0.29
CA TYR A 77 -0.23 -6.53 1.58
C TYR A 77 -0.37 -5.34 2.52
N TRP A 78 -0.18 -5.57 3.81
CA TRP A 78 -0.09 -4.50 4.77
C TRP A 78 1.07 -4.72 5.73
N ARG A 79 1.55 -3.65 6.32
CA ARG A 79 2.72 -3.63 7.17
C ARG A 79 2.42 -2.83 8.43
N TYR A 80 2.94 -3.30 9.55
CA TYR A 80 2.93 -2.54 10.79
C TYR A 80 4.34 -2.10 11.12
N TYR A 81 4.66 -0.86 10.82
CA TYR A 81 5.97 -0.29 11.15
C TYR A 81 6.12 -0.16 12.65
N VAL A 82 7.23 -0.69 13.17
CA VAL A 82 7.60 -0.66 14.57
C VAL A 82 8.77 0.30 14.79
N PHE A 83 9.07 0.64 16.04
CA PHE A 83 10.26 1.42 16.39
C PHE A 83 11.51 0.78 15.76
N GLY A 84 12.36 1.61 15.15
CA GLY A 84 13.56 1.12 14.45
C GLY A 84 13.34 0.77 12.98
N ALA A 85 12.10 0.74 12.50
CA ALA A 85 11.81 0.49 11.09
C ALA A 85 12.46 1.54 10.18
N TYR A 86 12.85 1.12 8.98
CA TYR A 86 13.30 2.04 7.93
C TYR A 86 12.78 1.59 6.57
N LEU A 87 12.73 2.51 5.64
CA LEU A 87 12.38 2.21 4.26
C LEU A 87 13.22 3.08 3.31
N LYS A 88 14.31 2.53 2.81
CA LYS A 88 15.17 3.23 1.86
C LYS A 88 14.39 3.60 0.59
N GLN A 89 14.84 4.65 -0.08
CA GLN A 89 14.34 5.02 -1.41
C GLN A 89 14.60 3.87 -2.40
N HIS A 90 13.54 3.38 -3.03
CA HIS A 90 13.56 2.29 -4.01
C HIS A 90 12.46 2.50 -5.06
N THR A 91 12.48 1.71 -6.10
CA THR A 91 11.35 1.46 -7.00
C THR A 91 10.88 0.04 -6.79
N ASP A 92 9.61 -0.20 -7.05
CA ASP A 92 9.01 -1.52 -6.91
C ASP A 92 9.25 -2.41 -8.13
N ARG A 93 8.87 -3.67 -8.02
CA ARG A 93 8.83 -4.60 -9.14
C ARG A 93 7.68 -4.27 -10.11
N SER A 94 7.74 -4.79 -11.35
CA SER A 94 6.79 -4.49 -12.41
C SER A 94 5.33 -4.86 -12.12
N SER A 95 5.07 -5.79 -11.19
CA SER A 95 3.69 -6.07 -10.71
C SER A 95 3.09 -4.96 -9.84
N CYS A 96 3.87 -3.96 -9.49
CA CYS A 96 3.46 -2.75 -8.78
C CYS A 96 3.47 -1.53 -9.72
N GLU A 97 3.13 -1.73 -11.00
CA GLU A 97 3.10 -0.65 -11.99
C GLU A 97 2.31 0.54 -11.47
N ILE A 98 1.11 0.29 -10.97
CA ILE A 98 0.25 1.27 -10.30
C ILE A 98 0.08 0.83 -8.84
N SER A 99 0.52 1.68 -7.94
CA SER A 99 0.52 1.41 -6.51
C SER A 99 -0.37 2.40 -5.75
N VAL A 100 -1.06 1.89 -4.76
CA VAL A 100 -1.82 2.70 -3.80
C VAL A 100 -1.35 2.35 -2.41
N THR A 101 -0.78 3.33 -1.70
CA THR A 101 -0.43 3.16 -0.28
C THR A 101 -1.40 3.94 0.58
N VAL A 102 -1.95 3.31 1.62
CA VAL A 102 -3.01 3.89 2.46
C VAL A 102 -2.58 3.90 3.91
N CYS A 103 -2.69 5.06 4.56
CA CYS A 103 -2.48 5.17 5.99
C CYS A 103 -3.71 4.63 6.74
N ILE A 104 -3.61 3.45 7.36
CA ILE A 104 -4.70 2.88 8.17
C ILE A 104 -4.69 3.50 9.57
N LYS A 105 -3.52 3.50 10.22
CA LYS A 105 -3.33 4.03 11.57
C LYS A 105 -1.91 4.55 11.74
N LYS A 106 -1.76 5.68 12.41
CA LYS A 106 -0.46 6.19 12.83
C LYS A 106 -0.54 6.79 14.23
N TYR A 107 0.46 6.49 15.04
CA TYR A 107 0.62 7.13 16.35
C TYR A 107 1.57 8.32 16.27
N ASP A 108 2.45 8.34 15.27
CA ASP A 108 3.44 9.38 15.06
C ASP A 108 3.56 9.68 13.56
N ASN A 109 4.07 10.85 13.25
CA ASN A 109 4.24 11.26 11.87
C ASN A 109 5.55 10.71 11.29
N TRP A 110 5.45 9.97 10.18
CA TRP A 110 6.61 9.50 9.40
C TRP A 110 6.24 9.57 7.93
N PRO A 111 6.60 10.68 7.26
CA PRO A 111 6.12 10.97 5.92
C PRO A 111 6.65 9.97 4.89
N LEU A 112 5.96 9.86 3.77
CA LEU A 112 6.48 9.25 2.55
C LEU A 112 7.33 10.27 1.80
N ILE A 113 8.37 9.79 1.14
CA ILE A 113 9.09 10.56 0.13
C ILE A 113 8.82 9.89 -1.20
N ILE A 114 8.27 10.62 -2.15
CA ILE A 114 8.12 10.17 -3.53
C ILE A 114 8.89 11.13 -4.44
N GLU A 115 9.84 10.60 -5.20
CA GLU A 115 10.83 11.39 -5.90
C GLU A 115 11.56 12.35 -4.92
N LYS A 116 11.23 13.62 -4.95
CA LYS A 116 11.78 14.63 -4.05
C LYS A 116 10.72 15.29 -3.17
N GLN A 117 9.48 14.79 -3.23
CA GLN A 117 8.34 15.37 -2.52
C GLN A 117 8.10 14.63 -1.21
N ILE A 118 7.86 15.39 -0.15
CA ILE A 118 7.47 14.88 1.15
C ILE A 118 5.94 14.84 1.22
N ILE A 119 5.38 13.66 1.45
CA ILE A 119 3.94 13.42 1.48
C ILE A 119 3.53 12.94 2.87
N GLU A 120 2.64 13.67 3.49
CA GLU A 120 1.99 13.29 4.75
C GLU A 120 0.56 12.85 4.49
N LEU A 121 0.28 11.58 4.74
CA LEU A 121 -1.08 11.04 4.67
C LEU A 121 -1.74 11.10 6.04
N LYS A 122 -3.01 11.52 6.06
CA LYS A 122 -3.89 11.30 7.21
C LYS A 122 -4.41 9.87 7.20
N GLU A 123 -4.90 9.41 8.35
CA GLU A 123 -5.59 8.13 8.44
C GLU A 123 -6.79 8.10 7.49
N GLY A 124 -6.90 7.05 6.68
CA GLY A 124 -7.91 6.90 5.63
C GLY A 124 -7.56 7.53 4.28
N GLU A 125 -6.49 8.34 4.19
CA GLU A 125 -6.01 8.88 2.92
C GLU A 125 -5.08 7.88 2.21
N ALA A 126 -5.11 7.91 0.89
CA ALA A 126 -4.27 7.10 0.02
C ALA A 126 -3.38 7.95 -0.88
N LEU A 127 -2.20 7.44 -1.20
CA LEU A 127 -1.34 7.95 -2.26
C LEU A 127 -1.35 6.97 -3.43
N LEU A 128 -1.81 7.43 -4.58
CA LEU A 128 -1.72 6.74 -5.87
C LEU A 128 -0.44 7.19 -6.59
N TYR A 129 0.36 6.24 -7.09
CA TYR A 129 1.64 6.52 -7.76
C TYR A 129 2.07 5.36 -8.65
N GLU A 130 3.06 5.58 -9.52
CA GLU A 130 3.68 4.55 -10.34
C GLU A 130 4.82 3.89 -9.56
N GLY A 131 4.52 2.81 -8.82
CA GLY A 131 5.49 2.17 -7.93
C GLY A 131 6.73 1.64 -8.63
N TYR A 132 6.59 1.16 -9.86
CA TYR A 132 7.69 0.67 -10.68
C TYR A 132 8.65 1.78 -11.13
N ASP A 133 8.14 2.97 -11.47
CA ASP A 133 8.93 4.05 -12.06
C ASP A 133 9.37 5.11 -11.05
N GLN A 134 8.51 5.45 -10.09
CA GLN A 134 8.77 6.53 -9.14
C GLN A 134 9.52 6.04 -7.91
N LYS A 135 10.68 6.61 -7.64
CA LYS A 135 11.43 6.33 -6.40
C LYS A 135 10.64 6.80 -5.19
N HIS A 136 10.47 5.91 -4.24
CA HIS A 136 9.73 6.19 -3.02
C HIS A 136 10.35 5.50 -1.81
N GLY A 137 10.05 6.00 -0.62
CA GLY A 137 10.58 5.51 0.64
C GLY A 137 10.19 6.40 1.80
N ARG A 138 10.93 6.31 2.90
CA ARG A 138 10.69 7.13 4.09
C ARG A 138 12.01 7.69 4.63
N PRO A 139 11.99 8.88 5.28
CA PRO A 139 13.22 9.50 5.78
C PRO A 139 13.67 8.82 7.08
N GLY A 140 14.95 8.56 7.19
CA GLY A 140 15.58 8.08 8.42
C GLY A 140 14.97 6.82 9.00
N ILE A 141 15.08 6.68 10.31
CA ILE A 141 14.53 5.56 11.09
C ILE A 141 13.26 6.00 11.78
N TYR A 142 12.23 5.15 11.76
CA TYR A 142 10.98 5.39 12.48
C TYR A 142 11.21 5.32 13.99
N LYS A 143 10.80 6.37 14.69
CA LYS A 143 10.97 6.50 16.16
C LYS A 143 9.63 6.51 16.91
N GLY A 144 8.54 6.21 16.19
CA GLY A 144 7.19 6.27 16.75
C GLY A 144 6.71 4.95 17.36
N ASN A 145 5.47 4.98 17.84
CA ASN A 145 4.84 3.89 18.59
C ASN A 145 4.10 2.88 17.71
N GLY A 146 4.06 3.11 16.41
CA GLY A 146 3.47 2.19 15.43
C GLY A 146 2.74 2.90 14.29
N MET A 147 2.73 2.24 13.12
CA MET A 147 2.01 2.72 11.95
C MET A 147 1.55 1.54 11.09
N ALA A 148 0.25 1.41 10.89
CA ALA A 148 -0.34 0.43 9.98
C ALA A 148 -0.53 1.05 8.59
N GLN A 149 0.05 0.42 7.56
CA GLN A 149 0.02 0.87 6.18
C GLN A 149 -0.42 -0.26 5.27
N LEU A 150 -1.42 0.00 4.43
CA LEU A 150 -1.90 -0.92 3.40
C LEU A 150 -1.27 -0.56 2.05
N PHE A 151 -1.01 -1.57 1.24
CA PHE A 151 -0.50 -1.46 -0.12
C PHE A 151 -1.35 -2.30 -1.05
N LEU A 152 -1.92 -1.65 -2.08
CA LEU A 152 -2.72 -2.26 -3.13
C LEU A 152 -1.99 -2.05 -4.46
N HIS A 153 -1.77 -3.13 -5.20
CA HIS A 153 -1.00 -3.08 -6.43
C HIS A 153 -1.82 -3.53 -7.64
N TYR A 154 -1.60 -2.85 -8.75
CA TYR A 154 -2.32 -3.04 -10.00
C TYR A 154 -1.38 -2.92 -11.19
N VAL A 155 -1.82 -3.45 -12.33
CA VAL A 155 -1.17 -3.25 -13.64
C VAL A 155 -2.18 -2.76 -14.66
N ASN A 156 -1.72 -1.95 -15.61
CA ASN A 156 -2.55 -1.45 -16.70
C ASN A 156 -2.95 -2.62 -17.61
N GLN A 157 -4.26 -2.77 -17.88
CA GLN A 157 -4.78 -3.80 -18.78
C GLN A 157 -4.21 -3.73 -20.20
N ASN A 158 -3.83 -2.54 -20.65
CA ASN A 158 -3.26 -2.27 -21.97
C ASN A 158 -1.75 -1.98 -21.90
N GLY A 159 -1.13 -2.16 -20.72
CA GLY A 159 0.28 -1.88 -20.50
C GLY A 159 1.20 -3.09 -20.69
N PRO A 160 2.52 -2.87 -20.65
CA PRO A 160 3.51 -3.92 -20.85
C PRO A 160 3.55 -4.94 -19.68
N TYR A 161 3.02 -4.57 -18.52
CA TYR A 161 3.07 -5.38 -17.30
C TYR A 161 1.80 -6.19 -17.06
N LYS A 162 0.82 -6.21 -17.98
CA LYS A 162 -0.45 -6.96 -17.85
C LYS A 162 -0.27 -8.45 -17.56
N LYS A 163 0.89 -9.04 -17.90
CA LYS A 163 1.23 -10.43 -17.58
C LYS A 163 1.29 -10.73 -16.08
N HIS A 164 1.38 -9.70 -15.23
CA HIS A 164 1.37 -9.81 -13.78
C HIS A 164 -0.04 -9.70 -13.17
N ALA A 165 -1.08 -9.62 -14.01
CA ALA A 165 -2.46 -9.66 -13.52
C ALA A 165 -2.67 -10.89 -12.61
N TYR A 166 -3.24 -10.65 -11.43
CA TYR A 166 -3.51 -11.68 -10.41
C TYR A 166 -2.27 -12.46 -9.93
N ASP A 167 -1.08 -11.84 -9.99
CA ASP A 167 0.23 -12.47 -9.77
C ASP A 167 0.32 -13.26 -8.44
N GLN A 168 -0.31 -12.79 -7.38
CA GLN A 168 -0.31 -13.46 -6.08
C GLN A 168 -1.65 -14.13 -5.73
N ILE A 169 -2.73 -13.81 -6.44
CA ILE A 169 -4.06 -14.33 -6.17
C ILE A 169 -4.25 -15.70 -6.81
N SER A 170 -3.64 -15.92 -7.99
CA SER A 170 -3.82 -17.14 -8.78
C SER A 170 -2.98 -18.33 -8.35
N LYS A 171 -2.00 -18.16 -7.47
CA LYS A 171 -1.13 -19.27 -7.00
C LYS A 171 -1.84 -20.26 -6.05
N ASN A 172 -3.08 -19.98 -5.67
CA ASN A 172 -3.90 -20.80 -4.78
C ASN A 172 -5.18 -21.32 -5.46
N LYS A 173 -5.22 -21.38 -6.79
CA LYS A 173 -6.31 -22.02 -7.53
C LYS A 173 -5.84 -23.31 -8.20
#